data_a2264e82f35446a89c436eae6218df74
#
_entry.id   a2264e82f35446a89c436eae6218df74
#
_cell.length_a   1.000
_cell.length_b   1.000
_cell.length_c   1.000
_cell.angle_alpha   90.00
_cell.angle_beta   90.00
_cell.angle_gamma   90.00
#
_symmetry.space_group_name_H-M   'P 1'
#
loop_
_entity.id
_entity.type
_entity.pdbx_description
1 polymer ?
#
loop_
_entity_poly.entity_id
_entity_poly.type
_entity_poly.pdbx_seq_one_letter_code
_entity_poly.pdbx_strand_id
1 'polypeptide(L)'
;MIFSRLLNMPGSILKCLKGWTMGGKNIIGLLICVILFCVGFAIHGNVGLYFNLAGMLIVVGGTLGATLICFRTKRINIVRRVLWSSCRTRVKEPEDIVEIMVDLSVKRRMRGILSLQEDEDETSILFLRRALGFLVDNFRGAQIKDFLNNEMYFFKIRREESERVLRTMAEICPSFGLVGSVVGLIGMLAGVGDTSIILATLPIALTSTLYGVVLANFFFIPFAESIRERTYRELLLQKIIMEGVIAIESEVKPRVLERKLKSFLTPSSRRVRLVSLKRIQKKFNIKPEPAGSPPVQQTRLKHSHA
;
A
#
# COMPACT_ATOMS: atom_id res chain seq x y z
N MET A 1 32.97 -20.56 -3.34
CA MET A 1 33.34 -19.23 -2.84
C MET A 1 32.32 -18.11 -3.18
N ILE A 2 31.49 -18.25 -4.21
CA ILE A 2 30.46 -17.26 -4.61
C ILE A 2 29.17 -17.36 -3.77
N PHE A 3 28.83 -18.57 -3.30
CA PHE A 3 27.63 -18.82 -2.48
C PHE A 3 27.71 -18.15 -1.09
N SER A 4 28.92 -17.97 -0.53
CA SER A 4 29.13 -17.23 0.73
C SER A 4 28.96 -15.71 0.60
N ARG A 5 29.13 -15.15 -0.62
CA ARG A 5 28.88 -13.71 -0.88
C ARG A 5 27.42 -13.39 -1.10
N LEU A 6 26.60 -14.33 -1.60
CA LEU A 6 25.14 -14.18 -1.71
C LEU A 6 24.44 -14.23 -0.36
N LEU A 7 24.99 -14.97 0.61
CA LEU A 7 24.50 -15.00 1.99
C LEU A 7 24.86 -13.74 2.79
N ASN A 8 25.80 -12.94 2.31
CA ASN A 8 26.23 -11.70 2.94
C ASN A 8 25.61 -10.45 2.29
N MET A 9 24.41 -10.56 1.74
CA MET A 9 23.62 -9.40 1.33
C MET A 9 23.42 -8.48 2.54
N PRO A 10 23.66 -7.16 2.38
CA PRO A 10 23.53 -6.21 3.48
C PRO A 10 22.15 -6.38 4.11
N GLY A 11 22.11 -6.55 5.43
CA GLY A 11 20.89 -6.83 6.21
C GLY A 11 19.75 -5.82 6.03
N SER A 12 19.98 -4.75 5.26
CA SER A 12 19.00 -3.79 4.79
C SER A 12 18.03 -4.37 3.76
N ILE A 13 18.49 -5.25 2.85
CA ILE A 13 17.63 -5.88 1.81
C ILE A 13 16.76 -6.97 2.45
N LEU A 14 17.33 -7.78 3.34
CA LEU A 14 16.54 -8.77 4.10
C LEU A 14 15.54 -8.10 5.07
N LYS A 15 15.90 -6.98 5.68
CA LYS A 15 14.97 -6.17 6.49
C LYS A 15 13.89 -5.51 5.62
N CYS A 16 14.21 -5.10 4.41
CA CYS A 16 13.24 -4.57 3.45
C CYS A 16 12.24 -5.66 3.01
N LEU A 17 12.72 -6.87 2.70
CA LEU A 17 11.88 -8.04 2.40
C LEU A 17 11.01 -8.45 3.59
N LYS A 18 11.51 -8.37 4.82
CA LYS A 18 10.77 -8.71 6.04
C LYS A 18 9.77 -7.62 6.47
N GLY A 19 10.02 -6.36 6.10
CA GLY A 19 9.11 -5.22 6.29
C GLY A 19 8.07 -5.06 5.18
N TRP A 20 8.23 -5.79 4.11
CA TRP A 20 7.32 -5.77 2.97
C TRP A 20 6.01 -6.45 3.37
N THR A 21 4.99 -5.66 3.61
CA THR A 21 3.63 -6.09 3.98
C THR A 21 2.82 -6.62 2.78
N MET A 22 3.47 -7.28 1.84
CA MET A 22 2.78 -8.30 1.06
C MET A 22 2.35 -9.37 2.05
N GLY A 23 1.09 -9.77 2.05
CA GLY A 23 0.64 -10.86 2.93
C GLY A 23 1.67 -11.98 2.88
N GLY A 24 2.05 -12.55 4.03
CA GLY A 24 3.19 -13.48 4.15
C GLY A 24 3.20 -14.57 3.07
N LYS A 25 2.05 -14.89 2.48
CA LYS A 25 1.86 -15.82 1.36
C LYS A 25 2.50 -15.34 0.04
N ASN A 26 2.50 -14.03 -0.25
CA ASN A 26 3.07 -13.50 -1.50
C ASN A 26 4.60 -13.43 -1.45
N ILE A 27 5.17 -13.19 -0.26
CA ILE A 27 6.62 -13.26 -0.06
C ILE A 27 7.11 -14.70 -0.21
N ILE A 28 6.37 -15.66 0.34
CA ILE A 28 6.68 -17.09 0.19
C ILE A 28 6.64 -17.48 -1.29
N GLY A 29 5.63 -17.05 -2.04
CA GLY A 29 5.55 -17.30 -3.49
C GLY A 29 6.73 -16.74 -4.28
N LEU A 30 7.12 -15.48 -4.01
CA LEU A 30 8.30 -14.86 -4.62
C LEU A 30 9.58 -15.62 -4.24
N LEU A 31 9.72 -16.00 -2.98
CA LEU A 31 10.90 -16.71 -2.47
C LEU A 31 11.03 -18.10 -3.09
N ILE A 32 9.93 -18.84 -3.18
CA ILE A 32 9.88 -20.15 -3.86
C ILE A 32 10.27 -19.98 -5.33
N CYS A 33 9.73 -18.98 -6.02
CA CYS A 33 10.03 -18.74 -7.44
C CYS A 33 11.50 -18.40 -7.65
N VAL A 34 12.08 -17.52 -6.82
CA VAL A 34 13.52 -17.16 -6.88
C VAL A 34 14.39 -18.38 -6.56
N ILE A 35 14.03 -19.19 -5.56
CA ILE A 35 14.80 -20.41 -5.22
C ILE A 35 14.77 -21.41 -6.37
N LEU A 36 13.59 -21.71 -6.92
CA LEU A 36 13.46 -22.64 -8.05
C LEU A 36 14.25 -22.15 -9.27
N PHE A 37 14.22 -20.85 -9.54
CA PHE A 37 14.97 -20.23 -10.60
C PHE A 37 16.49 -20.36 -10.36
N CYS A 38 16.97 -20.06 -9.15
CA CYS A 38 18.38 -20.22 -8.77
C CYS A 38 18.84 -21.68 -8.82
N VAL A 39 17.99 -22.63 -8.40
CA VAL A 39 18.28 -24.07 -8.49
C VAL A 39 18.41 -24.51 -9.95
N GLY A 40 17.51 -24.02 -10.84
CA GLY A 40 17.60 -24.30 -12.28
C GLY A 40 18.94 -23.87 -12.89
N PHE A 41 19.47 -22.70 -12.46
CA PHE A 41 20.80 -22.25 -12.88
C PHE A 41 21.95 -23.07 -12.26
N ALA A 42 21.81 -23.46 -10.99
CA ALA A 42 22.85 -24.18 -10.27
C ALA A 42 23.08 -25.60 -10.83
N ILE A 43 22.03 -26.26 -11.33
CA ILE A 43 22.09 -27.61 -11.91
C ILE A 43 23.00 -27.65 -13.17
N HIS A 44 23.11 -26.55 -13.95
CA HIS A 44 23.90 -26.47 -15.14
C HIS A 44 25.42 -26.16 -14.90
N GLY A 45 25.85 -26.06 -13.65
CA GLY A 45 27.25 -26.12 -13.21
C GLY A 45 28.08 -24.85 -13.34
N ASN A 46 27.87 -23.98 -14.33
CA ASN A 46 28.70 -22.79 -14.60
C ASN A 46 27.91 -21.50 -14.46
N VAL A 47 27.63 -21.09 -13.21
CA VAL A 47 26.90 -19.83 -12.90
C VAL A 47 27.61 -18.59 -13.47
N GLY A 48 28.91 -18.65 -13.68
CA GLY A 48 29.72 -17.55 -14.27
C GLY A 48 29.32 -17.17 -15.69
N LEU A 49 28.82 -18.12 -16.49
CA LEU A 49 28.34 -17.87 -17.85
C LEU A 49 27.11 -16.99 -17.94
N TYR A 50 26.30 -17.01 -16.86
CA TYR A 50 25.06 -16.20 -16.76
C TYR A 50 25.34 -14.79 -16.25
N PHE A 51 26.58 -14.45 -15.86
CA PHE A 51 26.90 -13.12 -15.36
C PHE A 51 27.71 -12.33 -16.40
N ASN A 52 27.01 -11.56 -17.20
CA ASN A 52 27.63 -10.72 -18.25
C ASN A 52 27.38 -9.24 -17.94
N LEU A 53 28.46 -8.52 -17.61
CA LEU A 53 28.39 -7.11 -17.24
C LEU A 53 27.93 -6.23 -18.41
N ALA A 54 28.36 -6.53 -19.64
CA ALA A 54 27.99 -5.75 -20.82
C ALA A 54 26.47 -5.85 -21.09
N GLY A 55 25.92 -7.07 -21.08
CA GLY A 55 24.46 -7.28 -21.22
C GLY A 55 23.67 -6.59 -20.12
N MET A 56 24.15 -6.66 -18.87
CA MET A 56 23.50 -5.98 -17.73
C MET A 56 23.53 -4.45 -17.89
N LEU A 57 24.63 -3.86 -18.34
CA LEU A 57 24.73 -2.41 -18.58
C LEU A 57 23.78 -1.94 -19.69
N ILE A 58 23.63 -2.70 -20.77
CA ILE A 58 22.68 -2.37 -21.85
C ILE A 58 21.26 -2.37 -21.31
N VAL A 59 20.84 -3.41 -20.60
CA VAL A 59 19.47 -3.55 -20.08
C VAL A 59 19.15 -2.52 -19.00
N VAL A 60 19.98 -2.45 -17.96
CA VAL A 60 19.75 -1.52 -16.84
C VAL A 60 19.94 -0.08 -17.29
N GLY A 61 21.03 0.22 -18.03
CA GLY A 61 21.32 1.57 -18.53
C GLY A 61 20.23 2.05 -19.50
N GLY A 62 19.82 1.20 -20.44
CA GLY A 62 18.73 1.50 -21.38
C GLY A 62 17.40 1.73 -20.68
N THR A 63 17.02 0.84 -19.76
CA THR A 63 15.78 0.98 -18.99
C THR A 63 15.77 2.26 -18.14
N LEU A 64 16.86 2.56 -17.43
CA LEU A 64 16.97 3.77 -16.63
C LEU A 64 17.00 5.02 -17.52
N GLY A 65 17.74 5.02 -18.62
CA GLY A 65 17.80 6.13 -19.58
C GLY A 65 16.42 6.43 -20.16
N ALA A 66 15.70 5.43 -20.67
CA ALA A 66 14.35 5.59 -21.18
C ALA A 66 13.37 6.08 -20.11
N THR A 67 13.48 5.58 -18.88
CA THR A 67 12.65 6.03 -17.77
C THR A 67 12.91 7.50 -17.43
N LEU A 68 14.15 7.97 -17.47
CA LEU A 68 14.51 9.38 -17.26
C LEU A 68 13.99 10.29 -18.36
N ILE A 69 13.86 9.80 -19.59
CA ILE A 69 13.25 10.54 -20.71
C ILE A 69 11.73 10.63 -20.52
N CYS A 70 11.08 9.52 -20.12
CA CYS A 70 9.62 9.46 -19.96
C CYS A 70 9.11 10.22 -18.74
N PHE A 71 9.89 10.26 -17.64
CA PHE A 71 9.45 10.81 -16.37
C PHE A 71 10.43 11.83 -15.80
N ARG A 72 9.89 12.90 -15.20
CA ARG A 72 10.71 13.88 -14.49
C ARG A 72 11.44 13.23 -13.30
N THR A 73 12.68 13.57 -13.08
CA THR A 73 13.54 13.05 -11.98
C THR A 73 12.92 13.18 -10.60
N LYS A 74 12.11 14.25 -10.36
CA LYS A 74 11.34 14.42 -9.11
C LYS A 74 10.37 13.27 -8.86
N ARG A 75 9.72 12.73 -9.91
CA ARG A 75 8.78 11.58 -9.80
C ARG A 75 9.52 10.29 -9.45
N ILE A 76 10.66 10.05 -10.06
CA ILE A 76 11.49 8.87 -9.78
C ILE A 76 11.95 8.86 -8.31
N ASN A 77 12.33 10.03 -7.76
CA ASN A 77 12.67 10.16 -6.34
C ASN A 77 11.47 9.89 -5.41
N ILE A 78 10.25 10.25 -5.83
CA ILE A 78 9.02 9.94 -5.09
C ILE A 78 8.79 8.42 -5.08
N VAL A 79 8.95 7.74 -6.21
CA VAL A 79 8.84 6.26 -6.30
C VAL A 79 9.79 5.59 -5.32
N ARG A 80 11.07 5.98 -5.30
CA ARG A 80 12.06 5.47 -4.34
C ARG A 80 11.61 5.67 -2.88
N ARG A 81 11.09 6.87 -2.55
CA ARG A 81 10.58 7.18 -1.21
C ARG A 81 9.34 6.35 -0.86
N VAL A 82 8.40 6.19 -1.81
CA VAL A 82 7.20 5.37 -1.65
C VAL A 82 7.56 3.91 -1.43
N LEU A 83 8.49 3.37 -2.21
CA LEU A 83 8.97 2.00 -2.01
C LEU A 83 9.59 1.83 -0.62
N TRP A 84 10.45 2.74 -0.20
CA TRP A 84 11.11 2.65 1.10
C TRP A 84 10.13 2.83 2.28
N SER A 85 9.17 3.75 2.18
CA SER A 85 8.11 3.91 3.18
C SER A 85 7.17 2.71 3.22
N SER A 86 6.92 2.08 2.07
CA SER A 86 6.10 0.86 1.98
C SER A 86 6.70 -0.31 2.75
N CYS A 87 8.04 -0.38 2.84
CA CYS A 87 8.72 -1.41 3.63
C CYS A 87 8.62 -1.17 5.15
N ARG A 88 8.31 0.05 5.61
CA ARG A 88 8.47 0.42 7.03
C ARG A 88 7.17 0.59 7.80
N THR A 89 6.08 0.94 7.15
CA THR A 89 4.83 1.31 7.84
C THR A 89 3.80 0.19 7.75
N ARG A 90 3.33 -0.33 8.89
CA ARG A 90 2.16 -1.23 8.94
C ARG A 90 0.89 -0.39 8.74
N VAL A 91 0.08 -0.78 7.77
CA VAL A 91 -1.27 -0.23 7.59
C VAL A 91 -2.17 -0.87 8.65
N LYS A 92 -2.98 -0.08 9.37
CA LYS A 92 -3.96 -0.61 10.32
C LYS A 92 -4.99 -1.48 9.59
N GLU A 93 -5.56 -2.44 10.29
CA GLU A 93 -6.63 -3.26 9.72
C GLU A 93 -7.94 -2.46 9.66
N PRO A 94 -8.80 -2.71 8.66
CA PRO A 94 -10.09 -2.01 8.52
C PRO A 94 -10.99 -2.16 9.74
N GLU A 95 -10.91 -3.30 10.43
CA GLU A 95 -11.66 -3.60 11.66
C GLU A 95 -11.30 -2.64 12.79
N ASP A 96 -10.01 -2.35 12.97
CA ASP A 96 -9.53 -1.43 14.00
C ASP A 96 -10.08 -0.01 13.77
N ILE A 97 -10.17 0.41 12.50
CA ILE A 97 -10.70 1.74 12.15
C ILE A 97 -12.21 1.80 12.43
N VAL A 98 -12.94 0.75 12.09
CA VAL A 98 -14.40 0.68 12.42
C VAL A 98 -14.61 0.76 13.93
N GLU A 99 -13.78 0.09 14.72
CA GLU A 99 -13.84 0.15 16.17
C GLU A 99 -13.58 1.57 16.69
N ILE A 100 -12.52 2.22 16.21
CA ILE A 100 -12.19 3.61 16.56
C ILE A 100 -13.35 4.55 16.21
N MET A 101 -13.94 4.44 15.02
CA MET A 101 -15.06 5.28 14.61
C MET A 101 -16.30 5.12 15.51
N VAL A 102 -16.59 3.89 15.91
CA VAL A 102 -17.70 3.61 16.83
C VAL A 102 -17.42 4.20 18.21
N ASP A 103 -16.22 4.04 18.75
CA ASP A 103 -15.79 4.61 20.02
C ASP A 103 -15.92 6.15 20.01
N LEU A 104 -15.46 6.81 18.95
CA LEU A 104 -15.59 8.27 18.75
C LEU A 104 -17.05 8.72 18.68
N SER A 105 -17.92 7.94 18.02
CA SER A 105 -19.36 8.21 17.96
C SER A 105 -20.01 8.17 19.35
N VAL A 106 -19.60 7.22 20.19
CA VAL A 106 -20.07 7.13 21.57
C VAL A 106 -19.54 8.30 22.40
N LYS A 107 -18.24 8.62 22.31
CA LYS A 107 -17.60 9.73 23.04
C LYS A 107 -18.27 11.07 22.71
N ARG A 108 -18.52 11.35 21.42
CA ARG A 108 -19.24 12.55 20.99
C ARG A 108 -20.63 12.65 21.62
N ARG A 109 -21.38 11.55 21.62
CA ARG A 109 -22.77 11.54 22.14
C ARG A 109 -22.83 11.76 23.63
N MET A 110 -21.77 11.36 24.36
CA MET A 110 -21.75 11.48 25.83
C MET A 110 -21.12 12.78 26.32
N ARG A 111 -20.09 13.25 25.66
CA ARG A 111 -19.24 14.38 26.09
C ARG A 111 -19.28 15.59 25.14
N GLY A 112 -20.03 15.49 24.04
CA GLY A 112 -20.10 16.52 23.01
C GLY A 112 -18.96 16.49 22.04
N ILE A 113 -19.01 17.38 21.01
CA ILE A 113 -18.08 17.41 19.88
C ILE A 113 -16.67 17.84 20.29
N LEU A 114 -16.53 18.77 21.23
CA LEU A 114 -15.24 19.28 21.72
C LEU A 114 -14.39 18.21 22.41
N SER A 115 -15.02 17.14 22.93
CA SER A 115 -14.27 16.02 23.51
C SER A 115 -13.44 15.25 22.51
N LEU A 116 -13.68 15.41 21.20
CA LEU A 116 -12.95 14.76 20.12
C LEU A 116 -11.61 15.48 19.79
N GLN A 117 -11.40 16.68 20.29
CA GLN A 117 -10.16 17.43 20.11
C GLN A 117 -8.94 16.69 20.69
N GLU A 118 -9.11 16.06 21.86
CA GLU A 118 -8.07 15.22 22.45
C GLU A 118 -7.67 14.05 21.53
N ASP A 119 -8.67 13.39 20.90
CA ASP A 119 -8.43 12.28 19.98
C ASP A 119 -7.81 12.74 18.67
N GLU A 120 -8.08 13.98 18.22
CA GLU A 120 -7.43 14.60 17.08
C GLU A 120 -5.92 14.71 17.31
N ASP A 121 -5.51 15.26 18.47
CA ASP A 121 -4.11 15.47 18.82
C ASP A 121 -3.34 14.15 19.00
N GLU A 122 -3.95 13.15 19.63
CA GLU A 122 -3.33 11.86 19.92
C GLU A 122 -3.24 10.92 18.71
N THR A 123 -4.07 11.14 17.69
CA THR A 123 -4.17 10.18 16.57
C THR A 123 -2.94 10.22 15.66
N SER A 124 -2.36 9.05 15.41
CA SER A 124 -1.23 8.88 14.49
C SER A 124 -1.63 8.81 13.00
N ILE A 125 -2.93 8.67 12.71
CA ILE A 125 -3.47 8.56 11.36
C ILE A 125 -3.79 9.96 10.84
N LEU A 126 -2.94 10.51 9.97
CA LEU A 126 -3.06 11.88 9.46
C LEU A 126 -4.43 12.18 8.83
N PHE A 127 -5.00 11.23 8.09
CA PHE A 127 -6.31 11.41 7.48
C PHE A 127 -7.43 11.49 8.52
N LEU A 128 -7.38 10.66 9.57
CA LEU A 128 -8.33 10.71 10.68
C LEU A 128 -8.19 12.01 11.47
N ARG A 129 -6.97 12.45 11.75
CA ARG A 129 -6.70 13.72 12.42
C ARG A 129 -7.38 14.88 11.71
N ARG A 130 -7.19 15.02 10.39
CA ARG A 130 -7.84 16.09 9.59
C ARG A 130 -9.37 15.96 9.60
N ALA A 131 -9.89 14.73 9.48
CA ALA A 131 -11.31 14.47 9.48
C ALA A 131 -11.96 14.85 10.83
N LEU A 132 -11.26 14.61 11.95
CA LEU A 132 -11.70 15.06 13.29
C LEU A 132 -11.60 16.57 13.43
N GLY A 133 -10.54 17.22 12.92
CA GLY A 133 -10.42 18.67 12.92
C GLY A 133 -11.58 19.36 12.23
N PHE A 134 -12.00 18.91 11.03
CA PHE A 134 -13.20 19.45 10.39
C PHE A 134 -14.46 19.28 11.22
N LEU A 135 -14.54 18.21 12.00
CA LEU A 135 -15.69 17.95 12.87
C LEU A 135 -15.67 18.87 14.09
N VAL A 136 -14.52 19.08 14.71
CA VAL A 136 -14.33 20.01 15.84
C VAL A 136 -14.58 21.45 15.41
N ASP A 137 -14.14 21.82 14.21
CA ASP A 137 -14.38 23.14 13.58
C ASP A 137 -15.83 23.34 13.11
N ASN A 138 -16.72 22.37 13.40
CA ASN A 138 -18.15 22.42 13.10
C ASN A 138 -18.49 22.57 11.61
N PHE A 139 -17.68 21.97 10.71
CA PHE A 139 -18.02 21.90 9.29
C PHE A 139 -19.22 20.99 9.06
N ARG A 140 -20.07 21.33 8.08
CA ARG A 140 -21.22 20.50 7.69
C ARG A 140 -20.76 19.23 6.96
N GLY A 141 -21.49 18.13 7.14
CA GLY A 141 -21.16 16.83 6.56
C GLY A 141 -20.92 16.85 5.04
N ALA A 142 -21.63 17.70 4.28
CA ALA A 142 -21.40 17.89 2.86
C ALA A 142 -20.00 18.50 2.57
N GLN A 143 -19.58 19.50 3.33
CA GLN A 143 -18.28 20.15 3.19
C GLN A 143 -17.16 19.18 3.59
N ILE A 144 -17.32 18.46 4.71
CA ILE A 144 -16.38 17.42 5.15
C ILE A 144 -16.20 16.38 4.05
N LYS A 145 -17.30 15.92 3.45
CA LYS A 145 -17.29 14.95 2.34
C LYS A 145 -16.49 15.46 1.14
N ASP A 146 -16.68 16.71 0.74
CA ASP A 146 -16.01 17.30 -0.40
C ASP A 146 -14.50 17.44 -0.15
N PHE A 147 -14.09 17.96 1.01
CA PHE A 147 -12.67 18.08 1.37
C PHE A 147 -11.97 16.72 1.44
N LEU A 148 -12.58 15.74 2.11
CA LEU A 148 -11.99 14.41 2.25
C LEU A 148 -11.97 13.64 0.92
N ASN A 149 -12.99 13.78 0.07
CA ASN A 149 -12.97 13.19 -1.29
C ASN A 149 -11.86 13.79 -2.14
N ASN A 150 -11.65 15.11 -2.09
CA ASN A 150 -10.55 15.75 -2.81
C ASN A 150 -9.19 15.24 -2.31
N GLU A 151 -9.01 15.10 -0.99
CA GLU A 151 -7.77 14.55 -0.44
C GLU A 151 -7.54 13.10 -0.90
N MET A 152 -8.57 12.25 -0.86
CA MET A 152 -8.52 10.87 -1.35
C MET A 152 -8.18 10.80 -2.85
N TYR A 153 -8.77 11.69 -3.64
CA TYR A 153 -8.54 11.76 -5.09
C TYR A 153 -7.08 12.10 -5.41
N PHE A 154 -6.54 13.15 -4.80
CA PHE A 154 -5.14 13.53 -5.02
C PHE A 154 -4.15 12.52 -4.42
N PHE A 155 -4.51 11.86 -3.31
CA PHE A 155 -3.73 10.75 -2.79
C PHE A 155 -3.65 9.60 -3.80
N LYS A 156 -4.79 9.21 -4.38
CA LYS A 156 -4.89 8.17 -5.41
C LYS A 156 -4.02 8.50 -6.62
N ILE A 157 -4.17 9.70 -7.20
CA ILE A 157 -3.38 10.14 -8.37
C ILE A 157 -1.87 10.02 -8.08
N ARG A 158 -1.38 10.52 -6.95
CA ARG A 158 0.05 10.46 -6.61
C ARG A 158 0.57 9.04 -6.49
N ARG A 159 -0.25 8.12 -6.01
CA ARG A 159 0.11 6.70 -5.89
C ARG A 159 0.09 5.99 -7.24
N GLU A 160 -0.92 6.24 -8.06
CA GLU A 160 -1.03 5.72 -9.42
C GLU A 160 0.12 6.20 -10.32
N GLU A 161 0.54 7.45 -10.19
CA GLU A 161 1.74 7.94 -10.88
C GLU A 161 3.00 7.17 -10.49
N SER A 162 3.14 6.81 -9.22
CA SER A 162 4.29 6.01 -8.74
C SER A 162 4.24 4.57 -9.25
N GLU A 163 3.05 3.96 -9.28
CA GLU A 163 2.83 2.64 -9.87
C GLU A 163 3.16 2.65 -11.37
N ARG A 164 2.68 3.67 -12.09
CA ARG A 164 2.89 3.82 -13.53
C ARG A 164 4.36 3.85 -13.92
N VAL A 165 5.21 4.55 -13.16
CA VAL A 165 6.66 4.57 -13.42
C VAL A 165 7.24 3.16 -13.40
N LEU A 166 6.91 2.35 -12.38
CA LEU A 166 7.41 0.98 -12.27
C LEU A 166 6.85 0.06 -13.35
N ARG A 167 5.59 0.24 -13.73
CA ARG A 167 4.95 -0.52 -14.80
C ARG A 167 5.59 -0.21 -16.15
N THR A 168 5.85 1.05 -16.44
CA THR A 168 6.58 1.46 -17.65
C THR A 168 8.02 0.89 -17.67
N MET A 169 8.72 0.88 -16.52
CA MET A 169 10.04 0.22 -16.43
C MET A 169 9.94 -1.27 -16.74
N ALA A 170 8.89 -1.95 -16.26
CA ALA A 170 8.65 -3.36 -16.51
C ALA A 170 8.39 -3.66 -18.01
N GLU A 171 7.68 -2.77 -18.70
CA GLU A 171 7.37 -2.88 -20.14
C GLU A 171 8.60 -2.61 -21.01
N ILE A 172 9.42 -1.62 -20.63
CA ILE A 172 10.60 -1.22 -21.41
C ILE A 172 11.78 -2.18 -21.19
N CYS A 173 11.93 -2.77 -20.00
CA CYS A 173 13.06 -3.58 -19.62
C CYS A 173 13.31 -4.81 -20.56
N PRO A 174 12.29 -5.61 -20.92
CA PRO A 174 12.47 -6.69 -21.90
C PRO A 174 12.85 -6.18 -23.29
N SER A 175 12.35 -5.00 -23.68
CA SER A 175 12.69 -4.39 -24.99
C SER A 175 14.19 -4.07 -25.07
N PHE A 176 14.81 -3.55 -23.99
CA PHE A 176 16.26 -3.37 -23.92
C PHE A 176 17.01 -4.71 -23.82
N GLY A 177 16.38 -5.76 -23.29
CA GLY A 177 16.89 -7.12 -23.40
C GLY A 177 17.04 -7.58 -24.85
N LEU A 178 16.03 -7.31 -25.70
CA LEU A 178 16.11 -7.60 -27.14
C LEU A 178 17.17 -6.73 -27.85
N VAL A 179 17.27 -5.44 -27.51
CA VAL A 179 18.35 -4.58 -28.05
C VAL A 179 19.70 -5.16 -27.71
N GLY A 180 19.95 -5.61 -26.49
CA GLY A 180 21.20 -6.24 -26.08
C GLY A 180 21.49 -7.55 -26.86
N SER A 181 20.43 -8.34 -27.12
CA SER A 181 20.57 -9.54 -27.99
C SER A 181 21.00 -9.19 -29.40
N VAL A 182 20.40 -8.19 -30.01
CA VAL A 182 20.75 -7.74 -31.36
C VAL A 182 22.18 -7.21 -31.39
N VAL A 183 22.61 -6.42 -30.41
CA VAL A 183 23.99 -5.93 -30.28
C VAL A 183 24.97 -7.09 -30.17
N GLY A 184 24.67 -8.11 -29.37
CA GLY A 184 25.50 -9.32 -29.24
C GLY A 184 25.59 -10.11 -30.56
N LEU A 185 24.48 -10.25 -31.29
CA LEU A 185 24.43 -10.92 -32.59
C LEU A 185 25.22 -10.15 -33.66
N ILE A 186 25.14 -8.83 -33.71
CA ILE A 186 25.94 -7.98 -34.61
C ILE A 186 27.42 -8.18 -34.31
N GLY A 187 27.82 -8.18 -33.02
CA GLY A 187 29.19 -8.45 -32.62
C GLY A 187 29.67 -9.84 -33.05
N MET A 188 28.79 -10.85 -32.96
CA MET A 188 29.09 -12.20 -33.44
C MET A 188 29.31 -12.24 -34.97
N LEU A 189 28.45 -11.56 -35.72
CA LEU A 189 28.58 -11.51 -37.20
C LEU A 189 29.85 -10.76 -37.66
N ALA A 190 30.25 -9.72 -36.94
CA ALA A 190 31.48 -8.99 -37.22
C ALA A 190 32.74 -9.84 -36.98
N GLY A 191 32.64 -10.90 -36.17
CA GLY A 191 33.72 -11.84 -35.86
C GLY A 191 33.64 -13.16 -36.64
N VAL A 192 32.92 -13.23 -37.75
CA VAL A 192 32.85 -14.45 -38.58
C VAL A 192 34.23 -14.85 -39.06
N GLY A 193 34.69 -16.06 -38.68
CA GLY A 193 36.02 -16.57 -38.93
C GLY A 193 36.92 -16.64 -37.69
N ASP A 194 36.57 -15.96 -36.61
CA ASP A 194 37.26 -16.03 -35.32
C ASP A 194 36.33 -16.58 -34.21
N THR A 195 36.60 -17.83 -33.86
CA THR A 195 35.82 -18.53 -32.82
C THR A 195 35.85 -17.80 -31.46
N SER A 196 36.95 -17.09 -31.16
CA SER A 196 37.11 -16.36 -29.90
C SER A 196 36.13 -15.22 -29.77
N ILE A 197 35.83 -14.48 -30.83
CA ILE A 197 34.89 -13.39 -30.89
C ILE A 197 33.44 -13.92 -30.73
N ILE A 198 33.13 -15.04 -31.40
CA ILE A 198 31.84 -15.69 -31.29
C ILE A 198 31.56 -16.12 -29.84
N LEU A 199 32.52 -16.76 -29.19
CA LEU A 199 32.40 -17.21 -27.80
C LEU A 199 32.28 -16.04 -26.79
N ALA A 200 32.87 -14.88 -27.11
CA ALA A 200 32.75 -13.67 -26.27
C ALA A 200 31.41 -12.94 -26.41
N THR A 201 30.83 -12.92 -27.61
CA THR A 201 29.64 -12.10 -27.92
C THR A 201 28.32 -12.86 -27.78
N LEU A 202 28.29 -14.17 -28.01
CA LEU A 202 27.12 -15.03 -27.86
C LEU A 202 26.49 -14.95 -26.45
N PRO A 203 27.29 -15.00 -25.35
CA PRO A 203 26.74 -14.81 -24.01
C PRO A 203 26.07 -13.46 -23.83
N ILE A 204 26.55 -12.36 -24.41
CA ILE A 204 25.92 -11.04 -24.33
C ILE A 204 24.53 -11.10 -24.95
N ALA A 205 24.39 -11.70 -26.12
CA ALA A 205 23.12 -11.82 -26.81
C ALA A 205 22.05 -12.56 -25.96
N LEU A 206 22.42 -13.71 -25.40
CA LEU A 206 21.49 -14.55 -24.65
C LEU A 206 21.18 -14.00 -23.27
N THR A 207 22.19 -13.53 -22.52
CA THR A 207 22.03 -13.05 -21.15
C THR A 207 21.28 -11.72 -21.07
N SER A 208 21.40 -10.86 -22.10
CA SER A 208 20.65 -9.58 -22.12
C SER A 208 19.16 -9.79 -22.11
N THR A 209 18.63 -10.69 -22.95
CA THR A 209 17.19 -11.02 -22.94
C THR A 209 16.77 -11.60 -21.61
N LEU A 210 17.57 -12.51 -21.05
CA LEU A 210 17.31 -13.10 -19.75
C LEU A 210 17.21 -12.01 -18.66
N TYR A 211 18.16 -11.08 -18.61
CA TYR A 211 18.13 -9.98 -17.63
C TYR A 211 16.90 -9.08 -17.81
N GLY A 212 16.53 -8.74 -19.03
CA GLY A 212 15.35 -7.94 -19.32
C GLY A 212 14.08 -8.57 -18.75
N VAL A 213 13.86 -9.84 -19.03
CA VAL A 213 12.68 -10.59 -18.56
C VAL A 213 12.70 -10.80 -17.04
N VAL A 214 13.86 -11.14 -16.47
CA VAL A 214 14.00 -11.36 -15.03
C VAL A 214 13.75 -10.07 -14.24
N LEU A 215 14.39 -8.96 -14.63
CA LEU A 215 14.20 -7.67 -13.96
C LEU A 215 12.75 -7.19 -14.05
N ALA A 216 12.09 -7.34 -15.19
CA ALA A 216 10.70 -6.97 -15.36
C ALA A 216 9.77 -7.75 -14.43
N ASN A 217 9.85 -9.09 -14.48
CA ASN A 217 8.87 -9.95 -13.81
C ASN A 217 9.15 -10.19 -12.33
N PHE A 218 10.42 -10.16 -11.89
CA PHE A 218 10.77 -10.41 -10.48
C PHE A 218 10.94 -9.14 -9.65
N PHE A 219 11.17 -7.99 -10.30
CA PHE A 219 11.38 -6.74 -9.58
C PHE A 219 10.28 -5.71 -9.91
N PHE A 220 10.21 -5.24 -11.14
CA PHE A 220 9.35 -4.09 -11.45
C PHE A 220 7.87 -4.40 -11.30
N ILE A 221 7.37 -5.51 -11.83
CA ILE A 221 5.95 -5.89 -11.74
C ILE A 221 5.52 -6.13 -10.28
N PRO A 222 6.21 -6.95 -9.46
CA PRO A 222 5.81 -7.15 -8.07
C PRO A 222 5.83 -5.87 -7.23
N PHE A 223 6.79 -4.95 -7.51
CA PHE A 223 6.82 -3.67 -6.84
C PHE A 223 5.63 -2.77 -7.23
N ALA A 224 5.28 -2.73 -8.52
CA ALA A 224 4.13 -1.98 -9.00
C ALA A 224 2.82 -2.49 -8.36
N GLU A 225 2.61 -3.81 -8.36
CA GLU A 225 1.43 -4.42 -7.73
C GLU A 225 1.38 -4.23 -6.21
N SER A 226 2.54 -4.22 -5.54
CA SER A 226 2.60 -3.93 -4.10
C SER A 226 2.15 -2.49 -3.78
N ILE A 227 2.55 -1.50 -4.60
CA ILE A 227 2.08 -0.12 -4.45
C ILE A 227 0.58 -0.05 -4.68
N ARG A 228 0.08 -0.71 -5.72
CA ARG A 228 -1.34 -0.73 -6.08
C ARG A 228 -2.20 -1.33 -4.98
N GLU A 229 -1.88 -2.54 -4.51
CA GLU A 229 -2.62 -3.22 -3.44
C GLU A 229 -2.68 -2.35 -2.18
N ARG A 230 -1.54 -1.76 -1.80
CA ARG A 230 -1.46 -0.89 -0.63
C ARG A 230 -2.30 0.37 -0.81
N THR A 231 -2.29 0.97 -2.00
CA THR A 231 -3.11 2.15 -2.30
C THR A 231 -4.59 1.85 -2.14
N TYR A 232 -5.07 0.73 -2.67
CA TYR A 232 -6.47 0.32 -2.50
C TYR A 232 -6.84 0.09 -1.04
N ARG A 233 -5.95 -0.52 -0.27
CA ARG A 233 -6.17 -0.75 1.17
C ARG A 233 -6.23 0.57 1.94
N GLU A 234 -5.32 1.49 1.69
CA GLU A 234 -5.31 2.82 2.31
C GLU A 234 -6.57 3.64 1.91
N LEU A 235 -7.00 3.59 0.65
CA LEU A 235 -8.24 4.23 0.19
C LEU A 235 -9.48 3.66 0.85
N LEU A 236 -9.55 2.35 1.09
CA LEU A 236 -10.62 1.72 1.84
C LEU A 236 -10.70 2.26 3.26
N LEU A 237 -9.56 2.37 3.96
CA LEU A 237 -9.50 2.95 5.30
C LEU A 237 -9.96 4.40 5.32
N GLN A 238 -9.49 5.22 4.37
CA GLN A 238 -9.90 6.61 4.22
C GLN A 238 -11.41 6.73 3.98
N LYS A 239 -11.99 5.83 3.16
CA LYS A 239 -13.43 5.77 2.90
C LYS A 239 -14.22 5.43 4.17
N ILE A 240 -13.76 4.46 4.96
CA ILE A 240 -14.39 4.10 6.25
C ILE A 240 -14.34 5.29 7.21
N ILE A 241 -13.22 5.99 7.31
CA ILE A 241 -13.05 7.18 8.15
C ILE A 241 -14.01 8.28 7.71
N MET A 242 -14.05 8.59 6.42
CA MET A 242 -14.93 9.63 5.87
C MET A 242 -16.40 9.35 6.17
N GLU A 243 -16.88 8.13 5.88
CA GLU A 243 -18.27 7.74 6.15
C GLU A 243 -18.57 7.70 7.65
N GLY A 244 -17.57 7.35 8.47
CA GLY A 244 -17.65 7.37 9.92
C GLY A 244 -17.81 8.79 10.46
N VAL A 245 -16.97 9.73 10.01
CA VAL A 245 -16.99 11.13 10.46
C VAL A 245 -18.29 11.84 10.05
N ILE A 246 -18.76 11.62 8.80
CA ILE A 246 -20.05 12.17 8.33
C ILE A 246 -21.22 11.63 9.19
N ALA A 247 -21.20 10.33 9.52
CA ALA A 247 -22.23 9.75 10.36
C ALA A 247 -22.14 10.22 11.82
N ILE A 248 -20.94 10.53 12.32
CA ILE A 248 -20.72 11.16 13.61
C ILE A 248 -21.27 12.59 13.59
N GLU A 249 -21.03 13.37 12.57
CA GLU A 249 -21.57 14.73 12.39
C GLU A 249 -23.11 14.72 12.38
N SER A 250 -23.71 13.80 11.66
CA SER A 250 -25.17 13.65 11.55
C SER A 250 -25.82 12.96 12.77
N GLU A 251 -25.08 12.77 13.87
CA GLU A 251 -25.56 12.16 15.12
C GLU A 251 -26.21 10.77 14.99
N VAL A 252 -25.77 9.99 14.00
CA VAL A 252 -26.26 8.63 13.78
C VAL A 252 -25.98 7.76 15.02
N LYS A 253 -26.97 6.94 15.40
CA LYS A 253 -26.84 6.03 16.55
C LYS A 253 -25.63 5.10 16.37
N PRO A 254 -24.77 4.89 17.39
CA PRO A 254 -23.53 4.07 17.26
C PRO A 254 -23.75 2.67 16.71
N ARG A 255 -24.88 2.02 17.02
CA ARG A 255 -25.25 0.70 16.47
C ARG A 255 -25.55 0.73 14.97
N VAL A 256 -26.13 1.84 14.48
CA VAL A 256 -26.43 2.02 13.04
C VAL A 256 -25.12 2.32 12.31
N LEU A 257 -24.28 3.17 12.89
CA LEU A 257 -22.93 3.47 12.40
C LEU A 257 -22.10 2.18 12.26
N GLU A 258 -22.05 1.35 13.32
CA GLU A 258 -21.36 0.05 13.28
C GLU A 258 -21.84 -0.81 12.11
N ARG A 259 -23.16 -0.92 11.93
CA ARG A 259 -23.73 -1.71 10.83
C ARG A 259 -23.36 -1.14 9.46
N LYS A 260 -23.40 0.19 9.31
CA LYS A 260 -22.99 0.90 8.08
C LYS A 260 -21.51 0.65 7.78
N LEU A 261 -20.62 0.84 8.74
CA LEU A 261 -19.18 0.69 8.53
C LEU A 261 -18.77 -0.78 8.31
N LYS A 262 -19.45 -1.71 8.94
CA LYS A 262 -19.21 -3.15 8.69
C LYS A 262 -19.58 -3.60 7.27
N SER A 263 -20.37 -2.85 6.52
CA SER A 263 -20.63 -3.18 5.11
C SER A 263 -19.39 -3.06 4.25
N PHE A 264 -18.39 -2.27 4.65
CA PHE A 264 -17.09 -2.16 3.97
C PHE A 264 -16.14 -3.32 4.27
N LEU A 265 -16.42 -4.11 5.32
CA LEU A 265 -15.60 -5.25 5.71
C LEU A 265 -15.98 -6.52 4.96
N THR A 266 -15.02 -7.43 4.84
CA THR A 266 -15.26 -8.76 4.27
C THR A 266 -16.23 -9.56 5.15
N PRO A 267 -17.00 -10.51 4.59
CA PRO A 267 -17.96 -11.30 5.36
C PRO A 267 -17.34 -12.06 6.55
N SER A 268 -16.09 -12.48 6.45
CA SER A 268 -15.34 -13.13 7.54
C SER A 268 -15.10 -12.21 8.73
N SER A 269 -14.78 -10.95 8.46
CA SER A 269 -14.45 -9.94 9.47
C SER A 269 -15.69 -9.32 10.14
N ARG A 270 -16.86 -9.44 9.53
CA ARG A 270 -18.14 -8.90 10.07
C ARG A 270 -18.63 -9.59 11.34
N ARG A 271 -18.15 -10.80 11.65
CA ARG A 271 -18.65 -11.64 12.76
C ARG A 271 -18.30 -11.10 14.14
N VAL A 272 -17.27 -10.28 14.27
CA VAL A 272 -16.84 -9.70 15.54
C VAL A 272 -17.82 -8.59 15.95
N ARG A 273 -18.51 -8.74 17.07
CA ARG A 273 -19.39 -7.73 17.66
C ARG A 273 -18.54 -6.66 18.35
N LEU A 274 -18.36 -5.50 17.70
CA LEU A 274 -17.50 -4.41 18.19
C LEU A 274 -18.19 -3.59 19.29
N VAL A 275 -19.50 -3.39 19.21
CA VAL A 275 -20.25 -2.65 20.25
C VAL A 275 -20.81 -3.61 21.28
N SER A 276 -20.05 -3.88 22.31
CA SER A 276 -20.56 -4.44 23.57
C SER A 276 -20.79 -3.30 24.55
N LEU A 277 -22.06 -3.14 25.03
CA LEU A 277 -22.39 -2.17 26.08
C LEU A 277 -21.44 -2.29 27.28
N LYS A 278 -21.10 -3.51 27.68
CA LYS A 278 -20.14 -3.78 28.77
C LYS A 278 -18.73 -3.23 28.50
N ARG A 279 -18.25 -3.30 27.25
CA ARG A 279 -16.93 -2.77 26.86
C ARG A 279 -16.93 -1.24 26.87
N ILE A 280 -17.98 -0.61 26.34
CA ILE A 280 -18.14 0.85 26.31
C ILE A 280 -18.24 1.39 27.75
N GLN A 281 -19.03 0.78 28.60
CA GLN A 281 -19.16 1.13 30.01
C GLN A 281 -17.82 1.03 30.75
N LYS A 282 -17.04 -0.04 30.49
CA LYS A 282 -15.72 -0.22 31.10
C LYS A 282 -14.67 0.77 30.58
N LYS A 283 -14.69 1.08 29.26
CA LYS A 283 -13.71 2.00 28.64
C LYS A 283 -13.95 3.46 29.03
N PHE A 284 -15.21 3.86 29.18
CA PHE A 284 -15.60 5.24 29.49
C PHE A 284 -16.04 5.45 30.94
N ASN A 285 -15.85 4.44 31.81
CA ASN A 285 -16.16 4.47 33.25
C ASN A 285 -17.61 4.92 33.53
N ILE A 286 -18.57 4.46 32.72
CA ILE A 286 -19.99 4.79 32.82
C ILE A 286 -20.63 3.85 33.84
N LYS A 287 -21.10 4.38 34.98
CA LYS A 287 -21.94 3.62 35.92
C LYS A 287 -23.19 3.14 35.18
N PRO A 288 -23.57 1.85 35.28
CA PRO A 288 -24.85 1.40 34.74
C PRO A 288 -25.99 2.18 35.41
N GLU A 289 -26.87 2.77 34.61
CA GLU A 289 -28.09 3.40 35.08
C GLU A 289 -28.93 2.33 35.82
N PRO A 290 -29.39 2.55 37.05
CA PRO A 290 -30.19 1.57 37.76
C PRO A 290 -31.45 1.28 36.95
N ALA A 291 -31.72 0.01 36.71
CA ALA A 291 -32.93 -0.44 36.04
C ALA A 291 -34.16 -0.05 36.90
N GLY A 292 -34.78 1.08 36.56
CA GLY A 292 -35.95 1.54 37.31
C GLY A 292 -36.37 3.00 37.14
N SER A 293 -35.69 3.78 36.26
CA SER A 293 -36.20 5.15 36.00
C SER A 293 -37.35 5.11 35.00
N PRO A 294 -38.55 5.66 35.37
CA PRO A 294 -39.69 5.72 34.46
C PRO A 294 -39.35 6.65 33.26
N PRO A 295 -39.96 6.44 32.09
CA PRO A 295 -39.71 7.27 30.92
C PRO A 295 -40.12 8.71 31.21
N VAL A 296 -39.20 9.65 30.95
CA VAL A 296 -39.47 11.09 31.04
C VAL A 296 -40.66 11.40 30.16
N GLN A 297 -41.79 11.75 30.80
CA GLN A 297 -42.98 12.22 30.14
C GLN A 297 -42.65 13.53 29.41
N GLN A 298 -42.80 13.50 28.09
CA GLN A 298 -42.84 14.71 27.28
C GLN A 298 -44.02 15.57 27.75
N THR A 299 -43.74 16.63 28.46
CA THR A 299 -44.71 17.66 28.82
C THR A 299 -45.22 18.31 27.53
N ARG A 300 -46.41 17.90 27.08
CA ARG A 300 -47.16 18.59 26.04
C ARG A 300 -47.49 19.97 26.55
N LEU A 301 -46.82 20.98 26.04
CA LEU A 301 -47.29 22.37 26.15
C LEU A 301 -48.58 22.46 25.33
N LYS A 302 -49.71 22.44 26.05
CA LYS A 302 -51.00 22.87 25.54
C LYS A 302 -50.94 24.39 25.38
N HIS A 303 -50.85 24.87 24.15
CA HIS A 303 -51.27 26.23 23.86
C HIS A 303 -52.77 26.33 24.05
N SER A 304 -53.18 27.05 25.10
CA SER A 304 -54.50 27.54 25.32
C SER A 304 -54.71 28.78 24.44
N HIS A 305 -55.62 28.69 23.51
CA HIS A 305 -56.24 29.87 22.92
C HIS A 305 -57.24 30.45 23.92
N ALA A 306 -57.13 31.73 24.27
CA ALA A 306 -58.19 32.68 24.60
C ALA A 306 -57.73 34.07 24.17
#